data_2c7b50524e2ccf047fac960f33724d83
#
_entry.id   2c7b50524e2ccf047fac960f33724d83
#
_cell.length_a   1.000
_cell.length_b   1.000
_cell.length_c   1.000
_cell.angle_alpha   90.00
_cell.angle_beta   90.00
_cell.angle_gamma   90.00
#
_symmetry.space_group_name_H-M   'P 1'
#
loop_
_entity.id
_entity.type
_entity.pdbx_description
1 polymer ?
#
loop_
_entity_poly.entity_id
_entity_poly.type
_entity_poly.pdbx_seq_one_letter_code
_entity_poly.pdbx_strand_id
1 'polypeptide(L)'
;RQWCNSNDTSPDITEVMIKCLKAWQAGRRLPPYRGRDPLAYAYDAQRVIGWGCFLEGSLAKNWLTVQASYFLLIGSRKTASVWARGLTQQLWKVAFRLWLHRNSWQHSDENPQHQRTITDLDTQITVAYALGSAVVRPEHHHIFKISLSQRLKTTKLDKQKWVEFFELAQAQARAPKQSRIETRH
;
A
#
# COMPACT_ATOMS: atom_id res chain seq x y z
N ARG A 1 21.45 -8.11 -4.31
CA ARG A 1 22.74 -8.78 -4.61
C ARG A 1 23.28 -9.55 -3.42
N GLN A 2 23.41 -8.93 -2.25
CA GLN A 2 23.99 -9.57 -1.05
C GLN A 2 23.37 -10.95 -0.76
N TRP A 3 22.03 -11.05 -0.73
CA TRP A 3 21.33 -12.34 -0.51
C TRP A 3 21.67 -13.37 -1.59
N CYS A 4 21.70 -12.96 -2.86
CA CYS A 4 22.03 -13.85 -3.99
C CYS A 4 23.45 -14.43 -3.81
N ASN A 5 24.41 -13.59 -3.48
CA ASN A 5 25.81 -14.04 -3.25
C ASN A 5 25.91 -15.01 -2.06
N SER A 6 25.22 -14.71 -0.95
CA SER A 6 25.23 -15.58 0.23
C SER A 6 24.49 -16.91 0.06
N ASN A 7 23.69 -17.04 -1.00
CA ASN A 7 22.90 -18.24 -1.30
C ASN A 7 23.32 -18.95 -2.60
N ASP A 8 24.53 -18.65 -3.09
CA ASP A 8 25.09 -19.23 -4.32
C ASP A 8 24.09 -19.15 -5.49
N THR A 9 23.44 -18.00 -5.65
CA THR A 9 22.56 -17.76 -6.80
C THR A 9 23.41 -17.64 -8.06
N SER A 10 22.99 -18.28 -9.15
CA SER A 10 23.67 -18.13 -10.44
C SER A 10 23.88 -16.65 -10.77
N PRO A 11 25.09 -16.24 -11.17
CA PRO A 11 25.37 -14.87 -11.61
C PRO A 11 24.42 -14.41 -12.73
N ASP A 12 24.14 -15.28 -13.69
CA ASP A 12 23.25 -15.00 -14.82
C ASP A 12 21.82 -14.71 -14.35
N ILE A 13 21.29 -15.52 -13.41
CA ILE A 13 19.98 -15.28 -12.78
C ILE A 13 19.98 -13.92 -12.09
N THR A 14 21.03 -13.63 -11.30
CA THR A 14 21.13 -12.38 -10.54
C THR A 14 21.16 -11.17 -11.48
N GLU A 15 21.93 -11.24 -12.56
CA GLU A 15 22.02 -10.14 -13.54
C GLU A 15 20.69 -9.88 -14.23
N VAL A 16 20.06 -10.94 -14.74
CA VAL A 16 18.76 -10.85 -15.43
C VAL A 16 17.70 -10.29 -14.49
N MET A 17 17.58 -10.79 -13.26
CA MET A 17 16.61 -10.31 -12.31
C MET A 17 16.80 -8.82 -12.00
N ILE A 18 18.03 -8.37 -11.75
CA ILE A 18 18.32 -6.95 -11.46
C ILE A 18 18.00 -6.08 -12.68
N LYS A 19 18.40 -6.49 -13.88
CA LYS A 19 18.10 -5.75 -15.12
C LYS A 19 16.60 -5.60 -15.33
N CYS A 20 15.86 -6.68 -15.15
CA CYS A 20 14.41 -6.68 -15.35
C CYS A 20 13.67 -5.85 -14.29
N LEU A 21 14.04 -5.96 -13.03
CA LEU A 21 13.45 -5.15 -11.97
C LEU A 21 13.70 -3.65 -12.16
N LYS A 22 14.93 -3.27 -12.57
CA LYS A 22 15.24 -1.86 -12.90
C LYS A 22 14.42 -1.35 -14.08
N ALA A 23 14.24 -2.17 -15.13
CA ALA A 23 13.45 -1.79 -16.29
C ALA A 23 11.96 -1.68 -15.91
N TRP A 24 11.43 -2.62 -15.14
CA TRP A 24 10.06 -2.59 -14.64
C TRP A 24 9.81 -1.34 -13.76
N GLN A 25 10.71 -1.04 -12.83
CA GLN A 25 10.63 0.16 -11.99
C GLN A 25 10.61 1.46 -12.81
N ALA A 26 11.36 1.47 -13.91
CA ALA A 26 11.41 2.61 -14.83
C ALA A 26 10.24 2.65 -15.85
N GLY A 27 9.25 1.75 -15.73
CA GLY A 27 8.12 1.64 -16.67
C GLY A 27 8.54 1.20 -18.09
N ARG A 28 9.75 0.66 -18.25
CA ARG A 28 10.27 0.26 -19.56
C ARG A 28 9.79 -1.13 -19.92
N ARG A 29 9.33 -1.30 -21.18
CA ARG A 29 8.97 -2.60 -21.72
C ARG A 29 10.22 -3.46 -21.92
N LEU A 30 10.19 -4.68 -21.42
CA LEU A 30 11.25 -5.66 -21.60
C LEU A 30 11.01 -6.46 -22.89
N PRO A 31 12.00 -6.53 -23.81
CA PRO A 31 11.89 -7.34 -25.00
C PRO A 31 11.94 -8.84 -24.66
N PRO A 32 11.46 -9.73 -25.54
CA PRO A 32 11.70 -11.16 -25.42
C PRO A 32 13.20 -11.46 -25.35
N TYR A 33 13.58 -12.49 -24.59
CA TYR A 33 14.96 -12.93 -24.55
C TYR A 33 15.32 -13.67 -25.85
N ARG A 34 16.41 -13.25 -26.50
CA ARG A 34 16.87 -13.90 -27.73
C ARG A 34 17.81 -15.06 -27.40
N GLY A 35 17.26 -16.19 -27.05
CA GLY A 35 18.00 -17.41 -26.74
C GLY A 35 17.09 -18.63 -26.71
N ARG A 36 17.69 -19.82 -26.74
CA ARG A 36 17.00 -21.12 -26.61
C ARG A 36 17.56 -21.92 -25.42
N ASP A 37 18.21 -21.24 -24.49
CA ASP A 37 18.76 -21.83 -23.29
C ASP A 37 17.77 -21.83 -22.13
N PRO A 38 18.02 -22.56 -21.04
CA PRO A 38 17.15 -22.57 -19.87
C PRO A 38 16.91 -21.18 -19.26
N LEU A 39 17.89 -20.27 -19.37
CA LEU A 39 17.77 -18.90 -18.86
C LEU A 39 16.74 -18.09 -19.67
N ALA A 40 16.73 -18.25 -21.01
CA ALA A 40 15.74 -17.64 -21.90
C ALA A 40 14.33 -18.08 -21.54
N TYR A 41 14.11 -19.39 -21.34
CA TYR A 41 12.82 -19.93 -20.93
C TYR A 41 12.38 -19.42 -19.56
N ALA A 42 13.30 -19.31 -18.61
CA ALA A 42 12.99 -18.78 -17.29
C ALA A 42 12.60 -17.29 -17.33
N TYR A 43 13.35 -16.51 -18.11
CA TYR A 43 13.06 -15.10 -18.35
C TYR A 43 11.68 -14.90 -18.98
N ASP A 44 11.37 -15.59 -20.07
CA ASP A 44 10.10 -15.43 -20.77
C ASP A 44 8.91 -15.92 -19.93
N ALA A 45 9.06 -17.01 -19.19
CA ALA A 45 8.04 -17.47 -18.24
C ALA A 45 7.78 -16.41 -17.14
N GLN A 46 8.83 -15.81 -16.58
CA GLN A 46 8.67 -14.75 -15.58
C GLN A 46 8.07 -13.48 -16.18
N ARG A 47 8.42 -13.15 -17.42
CA ARG A 47 7.83 -12.01 -18.13
C ARG A 47 6.32 -12.16 -18.33
N VAL A 48 5.83 -13.39 -18.58
CA VAL A 48 4.39 -13.70 -18.67
C VAL A 48 3.70 -13.55 -17.31
N ILE A 49 4.30 -14.06 -16.23
CA ILE A 49 3.79 -13.88 -14.86
C ILE A 49 3.77 -12.40 -14.47
N GLY A 50 4.78 -11.66 -14.88
CA GLY A 50 4.97 -10.25 -14.54
C GLY A 50 6.01 -10.01 -13.44
N TRP A 51 6.77 -8.93 -13.60
CA TRP A 51 7.81 -8.55 -12.63
C TRP A 51 7.26 -7.87 -11.38
N GLY A 52 6.03 -7.35 -11.42
CA GLY A 52 5.30 -6.95 -10.22
C GLY A 52 4.98 -8.16 -9.35
N CYS A 53 4.40 -9.21 -9.93
CA CYS A 53 4.11 -10.46 -9.23
C CYS A 53 5.37 -11.16 -8.70
N PHE A 54 6.52 -11.00 -9.39
CA PHE A 54 7.81 -11.48 -8.86
C PHE A 54 8.13 -10.86 -7.49
N LEU A 55 7.93 -9.56 -7.31
CA LEU A 55 8.14 -8.89 -6.01
C LEU A 55 7.16 -9.38 -4.93
N GLU A 56 6.01 -9.89 -5.34
CA GLU A 56 5.02 -10.52 -4.46
C GLU A 56 5.35 -12.00 -4.15
N GLY A 57 6.45 -12.51 -4.70
CA GLY A 57 6.94 -13.87 -4.47
C GLY A 57 6.54 -14.89 -5.54
N SER A 58 5.88 -14.47 -6.64
CA SER A 58 5.51 -15.35 -7.75
C SER A 58 6.71 -15.61 -8.68
N LEU A 59 7.39 -16.73 -8.43
CA LEU A 59 8.58 -17.13 -9.16
C LEU A 59 8.25 -18.17 -10.23
N ALA A 60 8.68 -17.94 -11.48
CA ALA A 60 8.54 -18.93 -12.57
C ALA A 60 9.34 -20.20 -12.26
N LYS A 61 8.73 -21.37 -12.43
CA LYS A 61 9.37 -22.66 -12.13
C LYS A 61 10.67 -22.89 -12.91
N ASN A 62 10.77 -22.32 -14.10
CA ASN A 62 11.93 -22.45 -14.98
C ASN A 62 13.23 -21.92 -14.33
N TRP A 63 13.17 -21.00 -13.38
CA TRP A 63 14.34 -20.54 -12.60
C TRP A 63 14.99 -21.67 -11.81
N LEU A 64 14.19 -22.66 -11.36
CA LEU A 64 14.72 -23.81 -10.63
C LEU A 64 15.66 -24.64 -11.51
N THR A 65 15.34 -24.81 -12.78
CA THR A 65 16.18 -25.55 -13.74
C THR A 65 17.54 -24.85 -13.92
N VAL A 66 17.54 -23.53 -14.12
CA VAL A 66 18.77 -22.74 -14.27
C VAL A 66 19.61 -22.83 -13.00
N GLN A 67 18.99 -22.66 -11.83
CA GLN A 67 19.69 -22.71 -10.54
C GLN A 67 20.22 -24.12 -10.20
N ALA A 68 19.45 -25.17 -10.54
CA ALA A 68 19.89 -26.55 -10.35
C ALA A 68 21.14 -26.87 -11.18
N SER A 69 21.16 -26.47 -12.46
CA SER A 69 22.33 -26.62 -13.32
C SER A 69 23.55 -25.89 -12.77
N TYR A 70 23.36 -24.68 -12.23
CA TYR A 70 24.43 -23.94 -11.61
C TYR A 70 24.95 -24.60 -10.33
N PHE A 71 24.08 -25.13 -9.48
CA PHE A 71 24.49 -25.87 -8.28
C PHE A 71 25.30 -27.12 -8.62
N LEU A 72 24.94 -27.85 -9.68
CA LEU A 72 25.73 -28.97 -10.17
C LEU A 72 27.12 -28.51 -10.61
N LEU A 73 27.19 -27.41 -11.36
CA LEU A 73 28.45 -26.86 -11.87
C LEU A 73 29.43 -26.50 -10.75
N ILE A 74 28.95 -25.92 -9.65
CA ILE A 74 29.79 -25.50 -8.52
C ILE A 74 29.94 -26.56 -7.42
N GLY A 75 29.42 -27.76 -7.62
CA GLY A 75 29.45 -28.85 -6.62
C GLY A 75 28.67 -28.55 -5.34
N SER A 76 27.67 -27.70 -5.39
CA SER A 76 26.86 -27.35 -4.21
C SER A 76 25.89 -28.47 -3.83
N ARG A 77 25.73 -28.71 -2.52
CA ARG A 77 24.73 -29.64 -1.97
C ARG A 77 23.34 -29.02 -1.81
N LYS A 78 23.17 -27.72 -2.10
CA LYS A 78 21.88 -27.02 -2.03
C LYS A 78 20.96 -27.47 -3.16
N THR A 79 19.66 -27.45 -2.90
CA THR A 79 18.66 -27.76 -3.94
C THR A 79 18.03 -26.46 -4.46
N ALA A 80 17.67 -26.44 -5.75
CA ALA A 80 17.01 -25.30 -6.36
C ALA A 80 15.66 -24.97 -5.69
N SER A 81 14.97 -25.98 -5.14
CA SER A 81 13.71 -25.76 -4.41
C SER A 81 13.91 -25.01 -3.08
N VAL A 82 14.97 -25.33 -2.32
CA VAL A 82 15.33 -24.61 -1.09
C VAL A 82 15.76 -23.19 -1.43
N TRP A 83 16.54 -23.02 -2.49
CA TRP A 83 16.92 -21.70 -3.00
C TRP A 83 15.69 -20.85 -3.39
N ALA A 84 14.75 -21.41 -4.18
CA ALA A 84 13.55 -20.71 -4.60
C ALA A 84 12.68 -20.27 -3.42
N ARG A 85 12.50 -21.15 -2.42
CA ARG A 85 11.81 -20.81 -1.17
C ARG A 85 12.49 -19.65 -0.44
N GLY A 86 13.82 -19.70 -0.32
CA GLY A 86 14.59 -18.65 0.31
C GLY A 86 14.49 -17.32 -0.45
N LEU A 87 14.52 -17.35 -1.78
CA LEU A 87 14.32 -16.17 -2.61
C LEU A 87 12.93 -15.56 -2.40
N THR A 88 11.88 -16.37 -2.44
CA THR A 88 10.50 -15.92 -2.18
C THR A 88 10.37 -15.27 -0.80
N GLN A 89 10.93 -15.89 0.23
CA GLN A 89 10.93 -15.30 1.59
C GLN A 89 11.68 -13.97 1.64
N GLN A 90 12.79 -13.86 0.91
CA GLN A 90 13.54 -12.61 0.84
C GLN A 90 12.77 -11.51 0.11
N LEU A 91 12.05 -11.83 -0.97
CA LEU A 91 11.18 -10.90 -1.68
C LEU A 91 10.06 -10.39 -0.76
N TRP A 92 9.41 -11.26 0.00
CA TRP A 92 8.39 -10.85 0.97
C TRP A 92 8.95 -9.93 2.06
N LYS A 93 10.15 -10.22 2.58
CA LYS A 93 10.81 -9.32 3.55
C LYS A 93 11.06 -7.93 2.96
N VAL A 94 11.48 -7.86 1.70
CA VAL A 94 11.69 -6.57 1.01
C VAL A 94 10.36 -5.85 0.79
N ALA A 95 9.34 -6.54 0.27
CA ALA A 95 8.01 -5.98 0.06
C ALA A 95 7.41 -5.45 1.37
N PHE A 96 7.53 -6.21 2.46
CA PHE A 96 7.03 -5.78 3.77
C PHE A 96 7.77 -4.53 4.31
N ARG A 97 9.10 -4.46 4.13
CA ARG A 97 9.86 -3.26 4.52
C ARG A 97 9.48 -2.03 3.71
N LEU A 98 9.25 -2.18 2.41
CA LEU A 98 8.77 -1.10 1.55
C LEU A 98 7.37 -0.64 1.96
N TRP A 99 6.48 -1.58 2.29
CA TRP A 99 5.15 -1.27 2.80
C TRP A 99 5.21 -0.50 4.14
N LEU A 100 6.05 -0.96 5.09
CA LEU A 100 6.26 -0.25 6.37
C LEU A 100 6.80 1.16 6.15
N HIS A 101 7.79 1.34 5.26
CA HIS A 101 8.36 2.64 4.95
C HIS A 101 7.30 3.57 4.33
N ARG A 102 6.52 3.07 3.35
CA ARG A 102 5.42 3.84 2.75
C ARG A 102 4.38 4.23 3.80
N ASN A 103 3.99 3.30 4.66
CA ASN A 103 2.98 3.53 5.69
C ASN A 103 3.47 4.56 6.70
N SER A 104 4.72 4.45 7.16
CA SER A 104 5.37 5.43 8.02
C SER A 104 5.39 6.82 7.39
N TRP A 105 5.78 6.92 6.10
CA TRP A 105 5.77 8.19 5.37
C TRP A 105 4.38 8.79 5.24
N GLN A 106 3.36 7.99 4.91
CA GLN A 106 1.98 8.47 4.74
C GLN A 106 1.39 9.07 6.03
N HIS A 107 1.84 8.58 7.18
CA HIS A 107 1.36 9.02 8.50
C HIS A 107 2.36 9.93 9.22
N SER A 108 3.49 10.26 8.59
CA SER A 108 4.46 11.17 9.21
C SER A 108 3.99 12.62 9.15
N ASP A 109 4.35 13.37 10.17
CA ASP A 109 4.12 14.81 10.21
C ASP A 109 4.92 15.58 9.16
N GLU A 110 5.94 14.96 8.56
CA GLU A 110 6.72 15.52 7.45
C GLU A 110 6.03 15.37 6.08
N ASN A 111 4.95 14.59 5.98
CA ASN A 111 4.22 14.39 4.73
C ASN A 111 3.33 15.62 4.45
N PRO A 112 3.61 16.42 3.38
CA PRO A 112 2.83 17.61 3.07
C PRO A 112 1.35 17.33 2.82
N GLN A 113 1.02 16.16 2.28
CA GLN A 113 -0.35 15.74 2.04
C GLN A 113 -1.09 15.47 3.37
N HIS A 114 -0.40 14.86 4.33
CA HIS A 114 -0.93 14.61 5.67
C HIS A 114 -1.21 15.91 6.39
N GLN A 115 -0.26 16.85 6.35
CA GLN A 115 -0.41 18.19 6.95
C GLN A 115 -1.54 18.99 6.31
N ARG A 116 -1.64 19.01 4.97
CA ARG A 116 -2.76 19.67 4.27
C ARG A 116 -4.11 19.12 4.74
N THR A 117 -4.25 17.79 4.81
CA THR A 117 -5.50 17.18 5.27
C THR A 117 -5.85 17.60 6.71
N ILE A 118 -4.87 17.67 7.62
CA ILE A 118 -5.09 18.12 9.00
C ILE A 118 -5.53 19.60 9.00
N THR A 119 -4.84 20.45 8.25
CA THR A 119 -5.17 21.88 8.14
C THR A 119 -6.57 22.11 7.58
N ASP A 120 -6.96 21.33 6.57
CA ASP A 120 -8.30 21.40 5.98
C ASP A 120 -9.38 20.99 7.01
N LEU A 121 -9.15 19.90 7.75
CA LEU A 121 -10.05 19.46 8.82
C LEU A 121 -10.14 20.52 9.95
N ASP A 122 -9.02 21.10 10.35
CA ASP A 122 -8.99 22.15 11.39
C ASP A 122 -9.75 23.39 10.94
N THR A 123 -9.66 23.76 9.67
CA THR A 123 -10.44 24.86 9.08
C THR A 123 -11.93 24.54 9.09
N GLN A 124 -12.34 23.35 8.65
CA GLN A 124 -13.74 22.92 8.66
C GLN A 124 -14.33 22.91 10.07
N ILE A 125 -13.58 22.37 11.05
CA ILE A 125 -13.97 22.36 12.46
C ILE A 125 -14.13 23.80 12.99
N THR A 126 -13.19 24.68 12.69
CA THR A 126 -13.24 26.08 13.12
C THR A 126 -14.47 26.78 12.57
N VAL A 127 -14.78 26.59 11.28
CA VAL A 127 -15.99 27.13 10.65
C VAL A 127 -17.25 26.57 11.31
N ALA A 128 -17.30 25.26 11.57
CA ALA A 128 -18.45 24.64 12.22
C ALA A 128 -18.69 25.17 13.64
N TYR A 129 -17.63 25.42 14.43
CA TYR A 129 -17.74 26.04 15.76
C TYR A 129 -18.17 27.51 15.67
N ALA A 130 -17.76 28.25 14.64
CA ALA A 130 -18.22 29.62 14.41
C ALA A 130 -19.71 29.67 14.06
N LEU A 131 -20.23 28.69 13.33
CA LEU A 131 -21.67 28.55 13.08
C LEU A 131 -22.47 28.18 14.33
N GLY A 132 -21.82 27.48 15.28
CA GLY A 132 -22.39 27.10 16.55
C GLY A 132 -23.47 26.01 16.48
N SER A 133 -24.08 25.72 17.62
CA SER A 133 -25.10 24.66 17.72
C SER A 133 -26.45 25.02 17.07
N ALA A 134 -26.67 26.27 16.69
CA ALA A 134 -27.92 26.71 16.06
C ALA A 134 -28.17 26.10 14.67
N VAL A 135 -27.11 25.62 13.99
CA VAL A 135 -27.21 25.04 12.64
C VAL A 135 -27.51 23.54 12.62
N VAL A 136 -27.63 22.92 13.79
CA VAL A 136 -27.98 21.52 13.98
C VAL A 136 -29.19 21.36 14.89
N ARG A 137 -29.87 20.22 14.84
CA ARG A 137 -31.01 19.98 15.74
C ARG A 137 -30.57 19.83 17.19
N PRO A 138 -31.46 20.14 18.18
CA PRO A 138 -31.13 20.06 19.62
C PRO A 138 -30.54 18.71 20.04
N GLU A 139 -31.00 17.59 19.47
CA GLU A 139 -30.48 16.27 19.76
C GLU A 139 -28.98 16.10 19.43
N HIS A 140 -28.44 16.95 18.54
CA HIS A 140 -27.04 16.91 18.11
C HIS A 140 -26.15 17.98 18.79
N HIS A 141 -26.69 18.81 19.69
CA HIS A 141 -25.91 19.83 20.37
C HIS A 141 -24.74 19.26 21.20
N HIS A 142 -24.81 17.98 21.55
CA HIS A 142 -23.75 17.29 22.28
C HIS A 142 -22.40 17.28 21.56
N ILE A 143 -22.35 17.46 20.25
CA ILE A 143 -21.08 17.49 19.48
C ILE A 143 -20.22 18.72 19.82
N PHE A 144 -20.82 19.76 20.35
CA PHE A 144 -20.15 20.99 20.81
C PHE A 144 -19.79 20.99 22.31
N LYS A 145 -19.95 19.85 23.03
CA LYS A 145 -19.66 19.76 24.47
C LYS A 145 -18.20 20.04 24.82
N ILE A 146 -17.25 19.68 23.94
CA ILE A 146 -15.84 19.99 24.14
C ILE A 146 -15.49 21.30 23.42
N SER A 147 -14.51 22.04 23.97
CA SER A 147 -14.08 23.30 23.37
C SER A 147 -13.41 23.12 22.00
N LEU A 148 -13.41 24.15 21.15
CA LEU A 148 -12.69 24.15 19.89
C LEU A 148 -11.20 23.77 20.07
N SER A 149 -10.55 24.37 21.08
CA SER A 149 -9.14 24.10 21.36
C SER A 149 -8.85 22.62 21.70
N GLN A 150 -9.77 21.97 22.39
CA GLN A 150 -9.67 20.53 22.68
C GLN A 150 -9.95 19.70 21.43
N ARG A 151 -10.93 20.10 20.60
CA ARG A 151 -11.25 19.42 19.35
C ARG A 151 -10.08 19.46 18.37
N LEU A 152 -9.41 20.60 18.22
CA LEU A 152 -8.25 20.74 17.35
C LEU A 152 -7.03 19.92 17.78
N LYS A 153 -6.97 19.48 19.04
CA LYS A 153 -5.91 18.60 19.56
C LYS A 153 -6.18 17.10 19.39
N THR A 154 -7.36 16.71 18.90
CA THR A 154 -7.69 15.30 18.69
C THR A 154 -6.98 14.72 17.48
N THR A 155 -7.02 13.39 17.33
CA THR A 155 -6.39 12.70 16.20
C THR A 155 -7.04 13.07 14.87
N LYS A 156 -6.32 12.91 13.76
CA LYS A 156 -6.86 13.11 12.40
C LYS A 156 -8.17 12.33 12.19
N LEU A 157 -8.21 11.07 12.64
CA LEU A 157 -9.38 10.21 12.50
C LEU A 157 -10.58 10.75 13.30
N ASP A 158 -10.34 11.24 14.52
CA ASP A 158 -11.42 11.83 15.34
C ASP A 158 -11.94 13.12 14.75
N LYS A 159 -11.06 13.95 14.18
CA LYS A 159 -11.44 15.16 13.45
C LYS A 159 -12.32 14.84 12.24
N GLN A 160 -11.91 13.87 11.45
CA GLN A 160 -12.64 13.43 10.26
C GLN A 160 -14.02 12.90 10.62
N LYS A 161 -14.14 11.98 11.57
CA LYS A 161 -15.42 11.46 12.07
C LYS A 161 -16.33 12.55 12.59
N TRP A 162 -15.76 13.54 13.28
CA TRP A 162 -16.53 14.64 13.81
C TRP A 162 -17.09 15.55 12.70
N VAL A 163 -16.29 15.85 11.68
CA VAL A 163 -16.74 16.64 10.50
C VAL A 163 -17.85 15.92 9.77
N GLU A 164 -17.66 14.63 9.45
CA GLU A 164 -18.68 13.80 8.80
C GLU A 164 -20.02 13.80 9.59
N PHE A 165 -19.93 13.66 10.92
CA PHE A 165 -21.11 13.69 11.76
C PHE A 165 -21.79 15.07 11.79
N PHE A 166 -20.99 16.15 11.84
CA PHE A 166 -21.51 17.53 11.81
C PHE A 166 -22.25 17.82 10.51
N GLU A 167 -21.67 17.43 9.36
CA GLU A 167 -22.31 17.60 8.04
C GLU A 167 -23.64 16.83 7.95
N LEU A 168 -23.68 15.61 8.46
CA LEU A 168 -24.90 14.82 8.53
C LEU A 168 -25.96 15.49 9.41
N ALA A 169 -25.58 15.96 10.60
CA ALA A 169 -26.48 16.64 11.53
C ALA A 169 -27.04 17.97 10.94
N GLN A 170 -26.20 18.70 10.21
CA GLN A 170 -26.60 19.93 9.52
C GLN A 170 -27.56 19.60 8.35
N ALA A 171 -27.29 18.56 7.56
CA ALA A 171 -28.18 18.12 6.51
C ALA A 171 -29.58 17.73 7.05
N GLN A 172 -29.60 17.01 8.18
CA GLN A 172 -30.84 16.65 8.87
C GLN A 172 -31.62 17.87 9.40
N ALA A 173 -30.92 18.91 9.82
CA ALA A 173 -31.56 20.14 10.27
C ALA A 173 -32.22 20.92 9.13
N ARG A 174 -31.63 20.88 7.93
CA ARG A 174 -32.14 21.51 6.70
C ARG A 174 -33.30 20.73 6.07
N ALA A 175 -33.39 19.42 6.30
CA ALA A 175 -34.43 18.59 5.76
C ALA A 175 -35.81 18.97 6.34
N PRO A 176 -36.88 19.17 5.53
CA PRO A 176 -38.19 19.48 6.03
C PRO A 176 -38.65 18.34 6.95
N LYS A 177 -39.27 18.69 8.11
CA LYS A 177 -39.91 17.69 8.97
C LYS A 177 -41.02 17.04 8.14
N GLN A 178 -40.87 15.76 7.81
CA GLN A 178 -41.97 14.97 7.29
C GLN A 178 -43.08 15.01 8.33
N SER A 179 -44.16 15.71 8.01
CA SER A 179 -45.37 15.72 8.80
C SER A 179 -45.89 14.27 8.84
N ARG A 180 -45.82 13.68 10.03
CA ARG A 180 -46.43 12.39 10.33
C ARG A 180 -47.93 12.60 10.15
N ILE A 181 -48.47 12.26 8.96
CA ILE A 181 -49.91 12.16 8.75
C ILE A 181 -50.36 10.96 9.60
N GLU A 182 -50.82 11.23 10.80
CA GLU A 182 -51.55 10.24 11.60
C GLU A 182 -52.86 9.94 10.82
N THR A 183 -52.85 8.81 10.12
CA THR A 183 -54.10 8.21 9.64
C THR A 183 -54.84 7.69 10.86
N ARG A 184 -55.74 8.52 11.41
CA ARG A 184 -56.79 8.05 12.32
C ARG A 184 -57.78 7.25 11.47
N HIS A 185 -57.84 5.96 11.70
CA HIS A 185 -58.96 5.09 11.38
C HIS A 185 -59.72 4.81 12.67
#